data_86127d8b87e08bc2d6057679b027efac
#
_entry.id   86127d8b87e08bc2d6057679b027efac
#
_cell.length_a   1.000
_cell.length_b   1.000
_cell.length_c   1.000
_cell.angle_alpha   90.00
_cell.angle_beta   90.00
_cell.angle_gamma   90.00
#
_symmetry.space_group_name_H-M   'P 1'
#
loop_
_entity.id
_entity.type
_entity.pdbx_description
1 polymer ?
#
loop_
_entity_poly.entity_id
_entity_poly.type
_entity_poly.pdbx_seq_one_letter_code
_entity_poly.pdbx_strand_id
1 'polypeptide(L)'
;MEAEQRQARSRKRQEIQKRIAALEKEIAELETKEKELAAELEKPESYAGGRAMQINRELMHVHDRLPLATAEWEAAGTELAQFEAEASAT
;
A
#
# COMPACT_ATOMS: atom_id res chain seq x y z
N MET A 1 -29.65 -11.16 16.51
CA MET A 1 -30.42 -11.20 15.30
C MET A 1 -29.54 -11.42 14.09
N GLU A 2 -29.91 -12.41 13.30
CA GLU A 2 -29.06 -12.85 12.19
C GLU A 2 -28.82 -11.78 11.12
N ALA A 3 -29.87 -11.01 10.79
CA ALA A 3 -29.76 -9.98 9.75
C ALA A 3 -28.75 -8.89 10.12
N GLU A 4 -28.77 -8.45 11.38
CA GLU A 4 -27.83 -7.45 11.86
C GLU A 4 -26.39 -7.98 11.89
N GLN A 5 -26.21 -9.24 12.26
CA GLN A 5 -24.91 -9.89 12.27
C GLN A 5 -24.35 -10.03 10.86
N ARG A 6 -25.18 -10.37 9.88
CA ARG A 6 -24.76 -10.46 8.48
C ARG A 6 -24.33 -9.11 7.95
N GLN A 7 -25.08 -8.05 8.28
CA GLN A 7 -24.72 -6.70 7.85
C GLN A 7 -23.41 -6.24 8.48
N ALA A 8 -23.22 -6.53 9.77
CA ALA A 8 -21.98 -6.20 10.47
C ALA A 8 -20.78 -6.92 9.86
N ARG A 9 -20.93 -8.20 9.54
CA ARG A 9 -19.86 -8.99 8.88
C ARG A 9 -19.55 -8.45 7.49
N SER A 10 -20.59 -8.13 6.72
CA SER A 10 -20.42 -7.57 5.38
C SER A 10 -19.68 -6.25 5.41
N ARG A 11 -20.03 -5.36 6.35
CA ARG A 11 -19.36 -4.07 6.52
C ARG A 11 -17.90 -4.26 6.88
N LYS A 12 -17.61 -5.16 7.82
CA LYS A 12 -16.23 -5.42 8.25
C LYS A 12 -15.39 -5.97 7.10
N ARG A 13 -15.93 -6.90 6.33
CA ARG A 13 -15.26 -7.43 5.15
C ARG A 13 -14.95 -6.32 4.15
N GLN A 14 -15.92 -5.46 3.87
CA GLN A 14 -15.74 -4.34 2.94
C GLN A 14 -14.68 -3.37 3.42
N GLU A 15 -14.62 -3.09 4.73
CA GLU A 15 -13.60 -2.21 5.30
C GLU A 15 -12.20 -2.78 5.11
N ILE A 16 -12.03 -4.09 5.34
CA ILE A 16 -10.75 -4.76 5.14
C ILE A 16 -10.37 -4.73 3.66
N GLN A 17 -11.32 -5.04 2.78
CA GLN A 17 -11.10 -5.04 1.33
C GLN A 17 -10.73 -3.65 0.81
N LYS A 18 -11.36 -2.60 1.32
CA LYS A 18 -11.02 -1.22 0.96
C LYS A 18 -9.61 -0.85 1.40
N ARG A 19 -9.22 -1.29 2.59
CA ARG A 19 -7.87 -1.05 3.09
C ARG A 19 -6.83 -1.76 2.22
N ILE A 20 -7.10 -3.00 1.83
CA ILE A 20 -6.23 -3.75 0.92
C ILE A 20 -6.10 -3.03 -0.41
N ALA A 21 -7.21 -2.60 -1.00
CA ALA A 21 -7.20 -1.89 -2.28
C ALA A 21 -6.43 -0.58 -2.20
N ALA A 22 -6.60 0.18 -1.12
CA ALA A 22 -5.87 1.43 -0.89
C ALA A 22 -4.36 1.18 -0.77
N LEU A 23 -3.96 0.12 -0.07
CA LEU A 23 -2.55 -0.25 0.08
C LEU A 23 -1.95 -0.73 -1.24
N GLU A 24 -2.69 -1.51 -2.02
CA GLU A 24 -2.25 -1.94 -3.34
C GLU A 24 -2.01 -0.75 -4.26
N LYS A 25 -2.91 0.23 -4.22
CA LYS A 25 -2.75 1.47 -4.99
C LYS A 25 -1.52 2.26 -4.54
N GLU A 26 -1.35 2.42 -3.24
CA GLU A 26 -0.18 3.11 -2.69
C GLU A 26 1.12 2.43 -3.08
N ILE A 27 1.19 1.11 -2.96
CA ILE A 27 2.38 0.33 -3.33
C ILE A 27 2.70 0.52 -4.81
N ALA A 28 1.69 0.42 -5.68
CA ALA A 28 1.87 0.62 -7.12
C ALA A 28 2.39 2.02 -7.44
N GLU A 29 1.85 3.04 -6.79
CA GLU A 29 2.29 4.43 -6.96
C GLU A 29 3.72 4.63 -6.48
N LEU A 30 4.08 4.04 -5.34
CA LEU A 30 5.44 4.11 -4.79
C LEU A 30 6.46 3.43 -5.71
N GLU A 31 6.12 2.26 -6.25
CA GLU A 31 6.99 1.54 -7.19
C GLU A 31 7.19 2.32 -8.48
N THR A 32 6.13 2.92 -9.00
CA THR A 32 6.20 3.76 -10.20
C THR A 32 7.08 4.98 -9.95
N LYS A 33 6.89 5.63 -8.81
CA LYS A 33 7.66 6.81 -8.44
C LYS A 33 9.15 6.47 -8.27
N GLU A 34 9.44 5.32 -7.67
CA GLU A 34 10.83 4.84 -7.55
C GLU A 34 11.51 4.70 -8.91
N LYS A 35 10.82 4.09 -9.86
CA LYS A 35 11.36 3.92 -11.23
C LYS A 35 11.57 5.24 -11.93
N GLU A 36 10.60 6.15 -11.82
CA GLU A 36 10.69 7.48 -12.44
C GLU A 36 11.84 8.29 -11.87
N LEU A 37 11.99 8.29 -10.54
CA LEU A 37 13.05 9.02 -9.86
C LEU A 37 14.43 8.44 -10.16
N ALA A 38 14.54 7.11 -10.19
CA ALA A 38 15.80 6.45 -10.54
C ALA A 38 16.20 6.77 -11.98
N ALA A 39 15.24 6.75 -12.91
CA ALA A 39 15.49 7.10 -14.31
C ALA A 39 15.91 8.57 -14.44
N GLU A 40 15.31 9.46 -13.66
CA GLU A 40 15.67 10.88 -13.68
C GLU A 40 17.10 11.11 -13.19
N LEU A 41 17.54 10.36 -12.16
CA LEU A 41 18.90 10.46 -11.65
C LEU A 41 19.97 10.06 -12.68
N GLU A 42 19.63 9.24 -13.66
CA GLU A 42 20.54 8.83 -14.72
C GLU A 42 20.81 9.96 -15.73
N LYS A 43 19.96 10.98 -15.74
CA LYS A 43 20.10 12.11 -16.67
C LYS A 43 21.09 13.13 -16.12
N PRO A 44 22.06 13.61 -16.95
CA PRO A 44 23.04 14.60 -16.47
C PRO A 44 22.40 15.88 -15.95
N GLU A 45 21.27 16.29 -16.50
CA GLU A 45 20.55 17.51 -16.10
C GLU A 45 20.10 17.48 -14.65
N SER A 46 19.91 16.29 -14.07
CA SER A 46 19.43 16.11 -12.71
C SER A 46 20.43 16.61 -11.65
N TYR A 47 21.69 16.73 -12.04
CA TYR A 47 22.74 17.17 -11.12
C TYR A 47 22.88 18.69 -11.06
N ALA A 48 22.08 19.42 -11.83
CA ALA A 48 22.06 20.87 -11.83
C ALA A 48 20.98 21.39 -10.88
N GLY A 49 21.25 22.52 -10.21
CA GLY A 49 20.26 23.25 -9.43
C GLY A 49 19.65 22.51 -8.23
N GLY A 50 20.36 21.53 -7.67
CA GLY A 50 19.90 20.81 -6.48
C GLY A 50 18.83 19.77 -6.76
N ARG A 51 18.53 19.47 -8.01
CA ARG A 51 17.48 18.48 -8.37
C ARG A 51 17.83 17.07 -7.87
N ALA A 52 19.10 16.67 -7.98
CA ALA A 52 19.55 15.37 -7.49
C ALA A 52 19.29 15.19 -6.00
N MET A 53 19.47 16.24 -5.20
CA MET A 53 19.20 16.23 -3.78
C MET A 53 17.71 16.01 -3.50
N GLN A 54 16.84 16.68 -4.25
CA GLN A 54 15.38 16.49 -4.13
C GLN A 54 14.98 15.07 -4.48
N ILE A 55 15.54 14.52 -5.57
CA ILE A 55 15.27 13.16 -6.00
C ILE A 55 15.68 12.17 -4.91
N ASN A 56 16.85 12.33 -4.32
CA ASN A 56 17.34 11.45 -3.27
C ASN A 56 16.44 11.50 -2.03
N ARG A 57 15.90 12.67 -1.67
CA ARG A 57 14.96 12.79 -0.56
C ARG A 57 13.65 12.04 -0.85
N GLU A 58 13.16 12.18 -2.07
CA GLU A 58 11.94 11.49 -2.49
C GLU A 58 12.14 9.98 -2.52
N LEU A 59 13.31 9.52 -3.02
CA LEU A 59 13.66 8.10 -3.01
C LEU A 59 13.76 7.55 -1.59
N MET A 60 14.35 8.30 -0.66
CA MET A 60 14.39 7.89 0.75
C MET A 60 12.99 7.69 1.31
N HIS A 61 12.08 8.63 1.02
CA HIS A 61 10.70 8.53 1.47
C HIS A 61 10.02 7.27 0.90
N VAL A 62 10.22 7.00 -0.39
CA VAL A 62 9.67 5.80 -1.05
C VAL A 62 10.25 4.53 -0.41
N HIS A 63 11.57 4.48 -0.22
CA HIS A 63 12.25 3.31 0.36
C HIS A 63 11.84 3.06 1.81
N ASP A 64 11.52 4.12 2.57
CA ASP A 64 11.06 3.99 3.95
C ASP A 64 9.60 3.52 4.00
N ARG A 65 8.76 4.07 3.12
CA ARG A 65 7.32 3.75 3.14
C ARG A 65 6.99 2.40 2.51
N LEU A 66 7.68 2.03 1.44
CA LEU A 66 7.33 0.83 0.65
C LEU A 66 7.30 -0.47 1.49
N PRO A 67 8.32 -0.78 2.30
CA PRO A 67 8.25 -1.99 3.13
C PRO A 67 7.16 -1.92 4.20
N LEU A 68 6.86 -0.74 4.72
CA LEU A 68 5.78 -0.57 5.70
C LEU A 68 4.41 -0.80 5.05
N ALA A 69 4.18 -0.23 3.88
CA ALA A 69 2.93 -0.42 3.14
C ALA A 69 2.75 -1.89 2.76
N THR A 70 3.83 -2.57 2.35
CA THR A 70 3.80 -3.99 2.02
C THR A 70 3.45 -4.84 3.24
N ALA A 71 4.04 -4.53 4.40
CA ALA A 71 3.74 -5.23 5.65
C ALA A 71 2.28 -5.01 6.08
N GLU A 72 1.77 -3.79 5.94
CA GLU A 72 0.37 -3.47 6.22
C GLU A 72 -0.56 -4.24 5.28
N TRP A 73 -0.20 -4.33 4.00
CA TRP A 73 -0.96 -5.07 3.00
C TRP A 73 -1.02 -6.56 3.33
N GLU A 74 0.11 -7.15 3.70
CA GLU A 74 0.18 -8.55 4.11
C GLU A 74 -0.67 -8.82 5.35
N ALA A 75 -0.59 -7.92 6.34
CA ALA A 75 -1.38 -8.04 7.57
C ALA A 75 -2.88 -7.94 7.29
N ALA A 76 -3.29 -7.03 6.40
CA ALA A 76 -4.68 -6.88 6.02
C ALA A 76 -5.20 -8.10 5.26
N GLY A 77 -4.36 -8.68 4.39
CA GLY A 77 -4.68 -9.92 3.68
C GLY A 77 -4.89 -11.10 4.63
N THR A 78 -4.03 -11.21 5.64
CA THR A 78 -4.15 -12.24 6.67
C THR A 78 -5.42 -12.03 7.49
N GLU A 79 -5.72 -10.78 7.86
CA GLU A 79 -6.94 -10.43 8.59
C GLU A 79 -8.19 -10.83 7.80
N LEU A 80 -8.21 -10.54 6.51
CA LEU A 80 -9.33 -10.90 5.65
C LEU A 80 -9.49 -12.42 5.56
N ALA A 81 -8.41 -13.17 5.38
CA ALA A 81 -8.43 -14.62 5.30
C ALA A 81 -8.96 -15.24 6.59
N GLN A 82 -8.50 -14.73 7.73
CA GLN A 82 -8.97 -15.19 9.05
C GLN A 82 -10.43 -14.87 9.26
N PHE A 83 -10.85 -13.68 8.86
CA PHE A 83 -12.25 -13.26 8.96
C PHE A 83 -13.16 -14.15 8.13
N GLU A 84 -12.78 -14.46 6.90
CA GLU A 84 -13.55 -15.33 6.02
C GLU A 84 -13.59 -16.76 6.52
N ALA A 85 -12.50 -17.26 7.08
CA ALA A 85 -12.43 -18.60 7.68
C ALA A 85 -13.38 -18.72 8.88
N GLU A 86 -13.42 -17.71 9.74
CA GLU A 86 -14.33 -17.66 10.89
C GLU A 86 -15.78 -17.60 10.44
N ALA A 87 -16.09 -16.80 9.42
CA ALA A 87 -17.42 -16.70 8.87
C ALA A 87 -17.89 -18.03 8.26
N SER A 88 -16.97 -18.77 7.61
CA SER A 88 -17.28 -20.07 7.01
C SER A 88 -17.47 -21.18 8.05
N ALA A 89 -16.84 -21.05 9.23
CA ALA A 89 -16.93 -22.04 10.30
C ALA A 89 -18.26 -22.02 11.04
N THR A 90 -19.04 -20.96 10.88
CA THR A 90 -20.36 -20.83 11.49
C THR A 90 -21.47 -21.04 10.47
#